data_1157506f9c4d17fb7aaf809a43399ed0
#
_entry.id   1157506f9c4d17fb7aaf809a43399ed0
#
_cell.length_a   1.000
_cell.length_b   1.000
_cell.length_c   1.000
_cell.angle_alpha   90.00
_cell.angle_beta   90.00
_cell.angle_gamma   90.00
#
_symmetry.space_group_name_H-M   'P 1'
#
loop_
_entity.id
_entity.type
_entity.pdbx_description
1 polymer ?
#
loop_
_entity_poly.entity_id
_entity_poly.type
_entity_poly.pdbx_seq_one_letter_code
_entity_poly.pdbx_strand_id
1 'polypeptide(L)'
;MSEVKLTAETRTEFGKGAARRIRRDSKVPVVLYGHGTEPLHLTLPGHDLLLALRTPNVLISLDIDGKTSELAIPKAVQRDPLKGFLEHVDLLLVKRGEKVTVEIPVHTEGELAPGGNLLEHVLNTLPVEAEATHIPEAVTVSVEGLAAGDSVQAKDITLPSGVTLAVEEDAVVLQVLQAQAEETEGEAAEAGEEQAEA
;
A
#
# COMPACT_ATOMS: atom_id res chain seq x y z
N MET A 1 -10.17 -5.29 13.86
CA MET A 1 -8.80 -5.68 13.43
C MET A 1 -8.40 -7.01 14.02
N SER A 2 -7.72 -7.85 13.27
CA SER A 2 -7.10 -9.08 13.75
C SER A 2 -5.69 -8.80 14.25
N GLU A 3 -5.43 -9.05 15.53
CA GLU A 3 -4.07 -9.06 16.09
C GLU A 3 -3.41 -10.39 15.69
N VAL A 4 -2.28 -10.31 14.99
CA VAL A 4 -1.51 -11.48 14.57
C VAL A 4 -0.29 -11.61 15.46
N LYS A 5 -0.10 -12.76 16.11
CA LYS A 5 1.06 -13.05 16.96
C LYS A 5 2.15 -13.69 16.13
N LEU A 6 3.36 -13.13 16.19
CA LEU A 6 4.53 -13.64 15.51
C LEU A 6 5.72 -13.76 16.51
N THR A 7 6.48 -14.84 16.37
CA THR A 7 7.72 -15.01 17.14
C THR A 7 8.87 -14.32 16.40
N ALA A 8 9.65 -13.54 17.12
CA ALA A 8 10.79 -12.81 16.62
C ALA A 8 12.06 -13.21 17.35
N GLU A 9 13.14 -13.37 16.61
CA GLU A 9 14.49 -13.64 17.15
C GLU A 9 15.36 -12.38 16.98
N THR A 10 16.09 -11.99 18.00
CA THR A 10 17.05 -10.88 17.88
C THR A 10 18.25 -11.30 17.04
N ARG A 11 18.70 -10.40 16.14
CA ARG A 11 19.87 -10.66 15.30
C ARG A 11 21.04 -9.79 15.71
N THR A 12 22.22 -10.39 15.75
CA THR A 12 23.49 -9.73 16.05
C THR A 12 24.42 -9.62 14.84
N GLU A 13 24.12 -10.38 13.76
CA GLU A 13 24.89 -10.34 12.53
C GLU A 13 24.28 -9.40 11.52
N PHE A 14 25.09 -8.53 10.92
CA PHE A 14 24.68 -7.52 9.96
C PHE A 14 25.37 -7.67 8.61
N GLY A 15 24.90 -6.88 7.64
CA GLY A 15 25.46 -6.82 6.30
C GLY A 15 24.83 -7.79 5.29
N LYS A 16 25.26 -7.66 4.03
CA LYS A 16 24.70 -8.37 2.88
C LYS A 16 24.73 -9.90 3.02
N GLY A 17 25.84 -10.42 3.55
CA GLY A 17 26.02 -11.87 3.72
C GLY A 17 25.07 -12.47 4.75
N ALA A 18 24.90 -11.80 5.90
CA ALA A 18 23.98 -12.21 6.95
C ALA A 18 22.52 -12.17 6.47
N ALA A 19 22.09 -11.07 5.85
CA ALA A 19 20.75 -10.94 5.30
C ALA A 19 20.41 -12.03 4.25
N ARG A 20 21.38 -12.41 3.41
CA ARG A 20 21.22 -13.51 2.45
C ARG A 20 21.06 -14.88 3.11
N ARG A 21 21.78 -15.14 4.22
CA ARG A 21 21.63 -16.39 4.99
C ARG A 21 20.24 -16.47 5.61
N ILE A 22 19.78 -15.41 6.28
CA ILE A 22 18.45 -15.32 6.89
C ILE A 22 17.35 -15.64 5.86
N ARG A 23 17.42 -15.00 4.67
CA ARG A 23 16.42 -15.25 3.63
C ARG A 23 16.50 -16.67 3.04
N ARG A 24 17.68 -17.28 3.01
CA ARG A 24 17.84 -18.68 2.58
C ARG A 24 17.18 -19.65 3.56
N ASP A 25 17.17 -19.30 4.84
CA ASP A 25 16.54 -20.07 5.92
C ASP A 25 15.03 -19.75 6.03
N SER A 26 14.42 -19.17 4.97
CA SER A 26 13.00 -18.79 4.89
C SER A 26 12.58 -17.80 5.99
N LYS A 27 13.50 -17.02 6.51
CA LYS A 27 13.26 -15.95 7.47
C LYS A 27 13.44 -14.59 6.78
N VAL A 28 12.84 -13.54 7.35
CA VAL A 28 12.93 -12.17 6.86
C VAL A 28 13.59 -11.28 7.90
N PRO A 29 14.62 -10.50 7.52
CA PRO A 29 15.19 -9.49 8.39
C PRO A 29 14.22 -8.32 8.55
N VAL A 30 14.00 -7.89 9.78
CA VAL A 30 13.05 -6.84 10.15
C VAL A 30 13.73 -5.85 11.09
N VAL A 31 13.30 -4.60 11.04
CA VAL A 31 13.69 -3.56 11.99
C VAL A 31 12.46 -3.04 12.70
N LEU A 32 12.48 -3.07 14.01
CA LEU A 32 11.46 -2.50 14.88
C LEU A 32 12.00 -1.19 15.48
N TYR A 33 11.32 -0.08 15.25
CA TYR A 33 11.69 1.23 15.78
C TYR A 33 10.46 2.03 16.20
N GLY A 34 10.66 3.01 17.05
CA GLY A 34 9.60 3.91 17.52
C GLY A 34 9.92 4.50 18.89
N HIS A 35 9.13 5.50 19.30
CA HIS A 35 9.21 6.16 20.62
C HIS A 35 10.60 6.67 21.05
N GLY A 36 11.51 6.89 20.10
CA GLY A 36 12.87 7.32 20.41
C GLY A 36 13.74 6.25 21.06
N THR A 37 13.31 5.00 21.08
CA THR A 37 14.13 3.86 21.53
C THR A 37 15.12 3.45 20.44
N GLU A 38 16.20 2.76 20.83
CA GLU A 38 17.14 2.20 19.88
C GLU A 38 16.43 1.18 18.98
N PRO A 39 16.69 1.20 17.66
CA PRO A 39 16.10 0.23 16.73
C PRO A 39 16.49 -1.19 17.08
N LEU A 40 15.51 -2.08 17.18
CA LEU A 40 15.71 -3.50 17.38
C LEU A 40 15.76 -4.22 16.04
N HIS A 41 16.84 -4.93 15.82
CA HIS A 41 17.01 -5.74 14.62
C HIS A 41 16.55 -7.17 14.89
N LEU A 42 15.53 -7.60 14.17
CA LEU A 42 14.83 -8.86 14.39
C LEU A 42 14.88 -9.74 13.14
N THR A 43 14.56 -10.99 13.34
CA THR A 43 14.34 -11.98 12.28
C THR A 43 13.00 -12.66 12.52
N LEU A 44 12.12 -12.66 11.53
CA LEU A 44 10.79 -13.23 11.60
C LEU A 44 10.63 -14.39 10.60
N PRO A 45 9.77 -15.40 10.88
CA PRO A 45 9.44 -16.44 9.92
C PRO A 45 8.75 -15.82 8.69
N GLY A 46 9.31 -16.06 7.51
CA GLY A 46 8.87 -15.38 6.28
C GLY A 46 7.46 -15.74 5.85
N HIS A 47 7.04 -16.99 6.05
CA HIS A 47 5.70 -17.45 5.67
C HIS A 47 4.61 -16.79 6.52
N ASP A 48 4.78 -16.79 7.83
CA ASP A 48 3.79 -16.24 8.76
C ASP A 48 3.70 -14.72 8.62
N LEU A 49 4.85 -14.07 8.43
CA LEU A 49 4.91 -12.63 8.13
C LEU A 49 4.21 -12.29 6.80
N LEU A 50 4.40 -13.12 5.76
CA LEU A 50 3.73 -12.93 4.47
C LEU A 50 2.20 -13.03 4.61
N LEU A 51 1.71 -13.98 5.40
CA LEU A 51 0.27 -14.13 5.67
C LEU A 51 -0.28 -12.94 6.45
N ALA A 52 0.45 -12.47 7.46
CA ALA A 52 0.06 -11.28 8.22
C ALA A 52 -0.03 -10.03 7.33
N LEU A 53 0.94 -9.83 6.44
CA LEU A 53 1.01 -8.68 5.53
C LEU A 53 0.01 -8.72 4.34
N ARG A 54 -0.88 -9.70 4.28
CA ARG A 54 -2.02 -9.68 3.33
C ARG A 54 -3.07 -8.67 3.74
N THR A 55 -3.25 -8.47 5.03
CA THR A 55 -4.14 -7.43 5.56
C THR A 55 -3.34 -6.13 5.64
N PRO A 56 -3.77 -5.05 4.99
CA PRO A 56 -3.12 -3.76 5.11
C PRO A 56 -3.20 -3.27 6.57
N ASN A 57 -2.17 -2.59 7.03
CA ASN A 57 -2.10 -1.99 8.37
C ASN A 57 -2.42 -2.95 9.53
N VAL A 58 -2.06 -4.23 9.38
CA VAL A 58 -2.28 -5.26 10.40
C VAL A 58 -1.53 -4.94 11.69
N LEU A 59 -2.17 -5.14 12.84
CA LEU A 59 -1.51 -5.04 14.14
C LEU A 59 -0.81 -6.36 14.46
N ILE A 60 0.51 -6.31 14.61
CA ILE A 60 1.36 -7.47 14.87
C ILE A 60 1.81 -7.43 16.32
N SER A 61 1.56 -8.50 17.05
CA SER A 61 2.11 -8.74 18.39
C SER A 61 3.37 -9.58 18.24
N LEU A 62 4.52 -8.98 18.50
CA LEU A 62 5.82 -9.61 18.39
C LEU A 62 6.24 -10.22 19.73
N ASP A 63 6.46 -11.51 19.75
CA ASP A 63 7.10 -12.19 20.90
C ASP A 63 8.61 -12.28 20.62
N ILE A 64 9.37 -11.40 21.26
CA ILE A 64 10.81 -11.27 21.04
C ILE A 64 11.55 -12.20 22.01
N ASP A 65 12.20 -13.25 21.47
CA ASP A 65 12.98 -14.25 22.21
C ASP A 65 12.22 -14.89 23.38
N GLY A 66 10.86 -14.91 23.35
CA GLY A 66 10.02 -15.43 24.44
C GLY A 66 10.09 -14.61 25.73
N LYS A 67 10.58 -13.37 25.69
CA LYS A 67 10.79 -12.53 26.89
C LYS A 67 9.91 -11.28 26.91
N THR A 68 9.75 -10.65 25.76
CA THR A 68 9.00 -9.38 25.63
C THR A 68 7.99 -9.48 24.51
N SER A 69 6.81 -8.95 24.77
CA SER A 69 5.73 -8.84 23.75
C SER A 69 5.51 -7.38 23.43
N GLU A 70 5.75 -7.01 22.18
CA GLU A 70 5.62 -5.65 21.68
C GLU A 70 4.59 -5.60 20.54
N LEU A 71 3.85 -4.50 20.47
CA LEU A 71 2.91 -4.26 19.39
C LEU A 71 3.56 -3.42 18.30
N ALA A 72 3.37 -3.82 17.06
CA ALA A 72 3.96 -3.15 15.92
C ALA A 72 3.01 -3.09 14.72
N ILE A 73 3.18 -2.08 13.88
CA ILE A 73 2.47 -1.91 12.61
C ILE A 73 3.51 -1.89 11.48
N PRO A 74 3.28 -2.56 10.33
CA PRO A 74 4.17 -2.48 9.19
C PRO A 74 4.14 -1.05 8.61
N LYS A 75 5.33 -0.42 8.51
CA LYS A 75 5.48 0.91 7.92
C LYS A 75 5.99 0.86 6.49
N ALA A 76 6.93 -0.05 6.21
CA ALA A 76 7.43 -0.27 4.87
C ALA A 76 7.69 -1.76 4.62
N VAL A 77 7.30 -2.24 3.45
CA VAL A 77 7.47 -3.64 3.05
C VAL A 77 8.24 -3.68 1.73
N GLN A 78 9.43 -4.25 1.76
CA GLN A 78 10.25 -4.44 0.57
C GLN A 78 10.05 -5.86 0.04
N ARG A 79 9.68 -5.97 -1.23
CA ARG A 79 9.49 -7.25 -1.93
C ARG A 79 10.38 -7.31 -3.16
N ASP A 80 10.89 -8.49 -3.46
CA ASP A 80 11.58 -8.76 -4.73
C ASP A 80 10.55 -8.66 -5.87
N PRO A 81 10.76 -7.78 -6.88
CA PRO A 81 9.77 -7.55 -7.93
C PRO A 81 9.59 -8.75 -8.87
N LEU A 82 10.60 -9.63 -8.98
CA LEU A 82 10.57 -10.78 -9.87
C LEU A 82 10.04 -12.04 -9.19
N LYS A 83 10.48 -12.30 -7.96
CA LYS A 83 10.17 -13.53 -7.23
C LYS A 83 9.05 -13.35 -6.19
N GLY A 84 8.70 -12.11 -5.86
CA GLY A 84 7.61 -11.77 -4.94
C GLY A 84 7.87 -12.08 -3.46
N PHE A 85 9.06 -12.59 -3.09
CA PHE A 85 9.36 -12.86 -1.68
C PHE A 85 9.69 -11.56 -0.92
N LEU A 86 9.47 -11.60 0.39
CA LEU A 86 9.80 -10.48 1.29
C LEU A 86 11.31 -10.35 1.44
N GLU A 87 11.84 -9.16 1.17
CA GLU A 87 13.25 -8.84 1.38
C GLU A 87 13.51 -8.18 2.73
N HIS A 88 12.67 -7.24 3.12
CA HIS A 88 12.78 -6.50 4.36
C HIS A 88 11.41 -5.95 4.79
N VAL A 89 11.20 -5.80 6.08
CA VAL A 89 10.04 -5.12 6.63
C VAL A 89 10.47 -4.18 7.74
N ASP A 90 9.96 -2.97 7.68
CA ASP A 90 10.10 -1.98 8.74
C ASP A 90 8.83 -1.96 9.57
N LEU A 91 8.99 -2.15 10.87
CA LEU A 91 7.90 -2.17 11.83
C LEU A 91 8.01 -0.96 12.76
N LEU A 92 6.89 -0.26 12.91
CA LEU A 92 6.76 0.82 13.86
C LEU A 92 6.18 0.29 15.18
N LEU A 93 6.91 0.51 16.26
CA LEU A 93 6.45 0.21 17.61
C LEU A 93 5.26 1.10 17.96
N VAL A 94 4.20 0.51 18.48
CA VAL A 94 2.98 1.24 18.84
C VAL A 94 2.45 0.81 20.19
N LYS A 95 1.81 1.75 20.91
CA LYS A 95 1.11 1.47 22.14
C LYS A 95 -0.40 1.44 21.88
N ARG A 96 -1.12 0.68 22.70
CA ARG A 96 -2.59 0.67 22.63
C ARG A 96 -3.13 2.08 22.92
N GLY A 97 -4.04 2.55 22.06
CA GLY A 97 -4.64 3.88 22.18
C GLY A 97 -3.78 5.02 21.64
N GLU A 98 -2.64 4.72 21.03
CA GLU A 98 -1.79 5.71 20.38
C GLU A 98 -2.29 6.03 18.97
N LYS A 99 -2.23 7.30 18.60
CA LYS A 99 -2.52 7.73 17.22
C LYS A 99 -1.27 7.61 16.36
N VAL A 100 -1.43 6.98 15.22
CA VAL A 100 -0.36 6.77 14.25
C VAL A 100 -0.79 7.22 12.86
N THR A 101 0.15 7.76 12.10
CA THR A 101 -0.08 8.10 10.70
C THR A 101 0.19 6.86 9.85
N VAL A 102 -0.85 6.36 9.21
CA VAL A 102 -0.83 5.19 8.33
C VAL A 102 -1.40 5.52 6.96
N GLU A 103 -0.97 4.77 5.95
CA GLU A 103 -1.50 4.86 4.60
C GLU A 103 -2.59 3.81 4.41
N ILE A 104 -3.79 4.25 4.08
CA ILE A 104 -4.94 3.36 3.86
C ILE A 104 -5.24 3.30 2.37
N PRO A 105 -5.44 2.09 1.79
CA PRO A 105 -5.81 1.95 0.39
C PRO A 105 -7.20 2.54 0.14
N VAL A 106 -7.35 3.20 -1.02
CA VAL A 106 -8.61 3.76 -1.49
C VAL A 106 -9.25 2.77 -2.45
N HIS A 107 -10.47 2.33 -2.14
CA HIS A 107 -11.30 1.52 -3.02
C HIS A 107 -12.42 2.38 -3.60
N THR A 108 -12.69 2.19 -4.88
CA THR A 108 -13.76 2.90 -5.58
C THR A 108 -14.98 1.99 -5.73
N GLU A 109 -16.15 2.54 -5.49
CA GLU A 109 -17.44 1.87 -5.71
C GLU A 109 -18.35 2.71 -6.60
N GLY A 110 -19.10 2.04 -7.49
CA GLY A 110 -20.04 2.67 -8.43
C GLY A 110 -19.54 2.62 -9.87
N GLU A 111 -20.40 3.10 -10.76
CA GLU A 111 -20.13 3.19 -12.19
C GLU A 111 -20.00 4.67 -12.60
N LEU A 112 -19.04 4.95 -13.47
CA LEU A 112 -18.87 6.28 -14.07
C LEU A 112 -20.04 6.61 -14.99
N ALA A 113 -20.29 7.89 -15.21
CA ALA A 113 -21.26 8.35 -16.20
C ALA A 113 -20.92 7.77 -17.60
N PRO A 114 -21.92 7.39 -18.41
CA PRO A 114 -21.69 6.87 -19.75
C PRO A 114 -21.03 7.96 -20.63
N GLY A 115 -20.01 7.60 -21.39
CA GLY A 115 -19.32 8.57 -22.28
C GLY A 115 -17.84 8.30 -22.50
N GLY A 116 -17.37 7.06 -22.25
CA GLY A 116 -15.94 6.71 -22.45
C GLY A 116 -15.03 7.42 -21.44
N ASN A 117 -15.46 7.46 -20.19
CA ASN A 117 -14.70 8.07 -19.10
C ASN A 117 -13.68 7.08 -18.54
N LEU A 118 -12.48 7.58 -18.22
CA LEU A 118 -11.40 6.82 -17.60
C LEU A 118 -11.17 7.34 -16.18
N LEU A 119 -11.21 6.44 -15.18
CA LEU A 119 -10.88 6.79 -13.81
C LEU A 119 -9.37 6.70 -13.60
N GLU A 120 -8.76 7.78 -13.19
CA GLU A 120 -7.36 7.85 -12.79
C GLU A 120 -7.26 8.00 -11.28
N HIS A 121 -6.49 7.12 -10.65
CA HIS A 121 -6.11 7.23 -9.24
C HIS A 121 -4.85 8.10 -9.12
N VAL A 122 -5.01 9.32 -8.67
CA VAL A 122 -3.89 10.23 -8.38
C VAL A 122 -3.18 9.76 -7.11
N LEU A 123 -3.97 9.37 -6.10
CA LEU A 123 -3.49 8.76 -4.86
C LEU A 123 -4.14 7.38 -4.69
N ASN A 124 -3.32 6.32 -4.71
CA ASN A 124 -3.79 4.96 -4.44
C ASN A 124 -3.97 4.69 -2.94
N THR A 125 -3.26 5.45 -2.11
CA THR A 125 -3.31 5.36 -0.65
C THR A 125 -3.56 6.75 -0.07
N LEU A 126 -4.35 6.82 0.99
CA LEU A 126 -4.65 8.04 1.72
C LEU A 126 -3.93 8.01 3.06
N PRO A 127 -2.98 8.94 3.33
CA PRO A 127 -2.38 9.06 4.65
C PRO A 127 -3.40 9.62 5.64
N VAL A 128 -3.63 8.89 6.70
CA VAL A 128 -4.55 9.26 7.78
C VAL A 128 -3.92 9.04 9.14
N GLU A 129 -4.40 9.79 10.12
CA GLU A 129 -4.06 9.59 11.52
C GLU A 129 -5.21 8.82 12.18
N ALA A 130 -4.92 7.63 12.68
CA ALA A 130 -5.88 6.75 13.33
C ALA A 130 -5.30 6.13 14.60
N GLU A 131 -6.18 5.68 15.49
CA GLU A 131 -5.76 4.91 16.65
C GLU A 131 -5.21 3.54 16.21
N ALA A 132 -4.05 3.14 16.72
CA ALA A 132 -3.34 1.91 16.35
C ALA A 132 -4.20 0.63 16.47
N THR A 133 -5.22 0.65 17.35
CA THR A 133 -6.15 -0.46 17.55
C THR A 133 -7.37 -0.44 16.63
N HIS A 134 -7.64 0.70 15.95
CA HIS A 134 -8.84 0.92 15.14
C HIS A 134 -8.54 1.51 13.76
N ILE A 135 -7.50 1.00 13.10
CA ILE A 135 -7.17 1.41 11.73
C ILE A 135 -8.13 0.71 10.75
N PRO A 136 -8.84 1.42 9.86
CA PRO A 136 -9.66 0.79 8.83
C PRO A 136 -8.79 0.07 7.78
N GLU A 137 -9.29 -1.00 7.21
CA GLU A 137 -8.57 -1.79 6.20
C GLU A 137 -8.54 -1.08 4.84
N ALA A 138 -9.62 -0.35 4.51
CA ALA A 138 -9.75 0.42 3.29
C ALA A 138 -10.72 1.58 3.49
N VAL A 139 -10.62 2.59 2.65
CA VAL A 139 -11.60 3.68 2.54
C VAL A 139 -12.30 3.56 1.21
N THR A 140 -13.64 3.53 1.23
CA THR A 140 -14.45 3.44 0.02
C THR A 140 -14.87 4.82 -0.46
N VAL A 141 -14.68 5.08 -1.73
CA VAL A 141 -15.06 6.32 -2.40
C VAL A 141 -16.07 6.02 -3.50
N SER A 142 -17.24 6.68 -3.46
CA SER A 142 -18.22 6.54 -4.52
C SER A 142 -17.79 7.36 -5.73
N VAL A 143 -17.79 6.71 -6.90
CA VAL A 143 -17.53 7.35 -8.20
C VAL A 143 -18.78 7.40 -9.07
N GLU A 144 -19.95 7.14 -8.48
CA GLU A 144 -21.22 7.02 -9.20
C GLU A 144 -21.62 8.34 -9.86
N GLY A 145 -21.80 8.29 -11.18
CA GLY A 145 -22.26 9.42 -11.97
C GLY A 145 -21.20 10.51 -12.24
N LEU A 146 -19.95 10.32 -11.87
CA LEU A 146 -18.88 11.27 -12.20
C LEU A 146 -18.62 11.29 -13.70
N ALA A 147 -18.47 12.50 -14.27
CA ALA A 147 -18.19 12.75 -15.68
C ALA A 147 -16.73 13.16 -15.90
N ALA A 148 -16.31 13.16 -17.17
CA ALA A 148 -14.98 13.63 -17.53
C ALA A 148 -14.74 15.08 -17.07
N GLY A 149 -13.64 15.28 -16.36
CA GLY A 149 -13.27 16.56 -15.75
C GLY A 149 -13.59 16.67 -14.26
N ASP A 150 -14.39 15.74 -13.72
CA ASP A 150 -14.66 15.70 -12.29
C ASP A 150 -13.47 15.14 -11.51
N SER A 151 -13.29 15.62 -10.29
CA SER A 151 -12.25 15.15 -9.37
C SER A 151 -12.84 14.99 -7.97
N VAL A 152 -12.37 13.97 -7.25
CA VAL A 152 -12.72 13.74 -5.85
C VAL A 152 -11.55 14.17 -4.98
N GLN A 153 -11.81 15.06 -4.05
CA GLN A 153 -10.82 15.57 -3.11
C GLN A 153 -10.86 14.79 -1.79
N ALA A 154 -9.77 14.86 -1.02
CA ALA A 154 -9.66 14.14 0.25
C ALA A 154 -10.77 14.50 1.25
N LYS A 155 -11.26 15.74 1.24
CA LYS A 155 -12.38 16.21 2.09
C LYS A 155 -13.73 15.57 1.78
N ASP A 156 -13.93 15.11 0.51
CA ASP A 156 -15.20 14.53 0.07
C ASP A 156 -15.34 13.05 0.47
N ILE A 157 -14.26 12.49 1.03
CA ILE A 157 -14.18 11.08 1.40
C ILE A 157 -14.76 10.87 2.80
N THR A 158 -15.72 9.96 2.92
CA THR A 158 -16.31 9.60 4.21
C THR A 158 -15.35 8.73 5.01
N LEU A 159 -14.77 9.30 6.07
CA LEU A 159 -13.89 8.58 6.99
C LEU A 159 -14.69 7.94 8.13
N PRO A 160 -14.30 6.77 8.61
CA PRO A 160 -14.88 6.17 9.81
C PRO A 160 -14.53 6.99 11.06
N SER A 161 -15.31 6.79 12.12
CA SER A 161 -15.13 7.51 13.38
C SER A 161 -13.74 7.25 14.00
N GLY A 162 -13.07 8.31 14.42
CA GLY A 162 -11.75 8.23 15.05
C GLY A 162 -10.57 8.30 14.08
N VAL A 163 -10.82 8.52 12.79
CA VAL A 163 -9.79 8.71 11.76
C VAL A 163 -9.80 10.16 11.31
N THR A 164 -8.64 10.78 11.24
CA THR A 164 -8.44 12.14 10.74
C THR A 164 -7.51 12.15 9.55
N LEU A 165 -7.75 13.06 8.59
CA LEU A 165 -6.86 13.22 7.44
C LEU A 165 -5.49 13.73 7.92
N ALA A 166 -4.41 13.13 7.38
CA ALA A 166 -3.04 13.60 7.55
C ALA A 166 -2.50 14.30 6.29
N VAL A 167 -3.38 14.54 5.31
CA VAL A 167 -3.09 15.24 4.04
C VAL A 167 -3.88 16.53 4.00
N GLU A 168 -3.52 17.43 3.09
CA GLU A 168 -4.30 18.62 2.79
C GLU A 168 -5.70 18.23 2.29
N GLU A 169 -6.73 18.89 2.81
CA GLU A 169 -8.14 18.61 2.50
C GLU A 169 -8.46 18.75 1.01
N ASP A 170 -7.73 19.64 0.30
CA ASP A 170 -7.89 19.90 -1.12
C ASP A 170 -7.08 18.94 -2.02
N ALA A 171 -6.34 17.98 -1.45
CA ALA A 171 -5.60 16.99 -2.24
C ALA A 171 -6.55 16.16 -3.11
N VAL A 172 -6.26 16.08 -4.41
CA VAL A 172 -7.04 15.27 -5.36
C VAL A 172 -6.65 13.81 -5.19
N VAL A 173 -7.63 12.96 -4.94
CA VAL A 173 -7.47 11.51 -4.75
C VAL A 173 -7.79 10.77 -6.03
N LEU A 174 -8.91 11.12 -6.67
CA LEU A 174 -9.37 10.54 -7.92
C LEU A 174 -9.66 11.62 -8.94
N GLN A 175 -9.40 11.34 -10.20
CA GLN A 175 -9.75 12.20 -11.32
C GLN A 175 -10.37 11.39 -12.46
N VAL A 176 -11.41 11.94 -13.09
CA VAL A 176 -12.03 11.32 -14.25
C VAL A 176 -11.53 12.02 -15.51
N LEU A 177 -10.86 11.27 -16.37
CA LEU A 177 -10.40 11.73 -17.67
C LEU A 177 -11.35 11.29 -18.78
N GLN A 178 -11.40 12.05 -19.85
CA GLN A 178 -12.07 11.61 -21.08
C GLN A 178 -11.12 10.63 -21.78
N ALA A 179 -11.59 9.41 -22.05
CA ALA A 179 -10.85 8.50 -22.90
C ALA A 179 -10.78 9.12 -24.31
N GLN A 180 -9.58 9.52 -24.74
CA GLN A 180 -9.35 9.83 -26.15
C GLN A 180 -9.51 8.53 -26.92
N ALA A 181 -10.52 8.46 -27.81
CA ALA A 181 -10.54 7.45 -28.83
C ALA A 181 -9.26 7.66 -29.67
N GLU A 182 -8.32 6.74 -29.60
CA GLU A 182 -7.27 6.65 -30.62
C GLU A 182 -7.98 6.44 -31.95
N GLU A 183 -8.16 7.52 -32.71
CA GLU A 183 -8.43 7.41 -34.12
C GLU A 183 -7.21 6.69 -34.73
N THR A 184 -7.40 5.43 -35.06
CA THR A 184 -6.47 4.68 -35.89
C THR A 184 -6.39 5.38 -37.25
N GLU A 185 -5.51 6.38 -37.35
CA GLU A 185 -4.96 6.81 -38.65
C GLU A 185 -4.09 5.68 -39.20
N GLY A 186 -4.73 4.77 -39.87
CA GLY A 186 -4.05 3.62 -40.46
C GLY A 186 -4.85 2.96 -41.58
N GLU A 187 -5.45 3.74 -42.50
CA GLU A 187 -5.90 3.18 -43.75
C GLU A 187 -6.17 4.27 -44.81
N ALA A 188 -5.11 4.86 -45.32
CA ALA A 188 -5.19 5.61 -46.57
C ALA A 188 -3.79 5.83 -47.19
N ALA A 189 -3.05 4.76 -47.51
CA ALA A 189 -1.87 4.86 -48.34
C ALA A 189 -1.56 3.54 -49.08
N GLU A 190 -2.58 2.99 -49.77
CA GLU A 190 -2.32 1.93 -50.76
C GLU A 190 -3.39 1.93 -51.87
N ALA A 191 -3.43 2.98 -52.61
CA ALA A 191 -4.12 2.99 -53.91
C ALA A 191 -3.58 4.13 -54.79
N GLY A 192 -2.40 3.95 -55.38
CA GLY A 192 -1.93 4.99 -56.28
C GLY A 192 -0.55 4.75 -56.92
N GLU A 193 -0.23 3.53 -57.36
CA GLU A 193 0.94 3.35 -58.25
C GLU A 193 0.80 2.09 -59.10
N GLU A 194 -0.14 2.13 -60.04
CA GLU A 194 -0.14 1.24 -61.18
C GLU A 194 -0.74 1.99 -62.38
N GLN A 195 0.09 2.78 -63.06
CA GLN A 195 -0.05 3.18 -64.47
C GLN A 195 1.08 4.14 -64.84
N ALA A 196 2.21 3.60 -65.22
CA ALA A 196 3.09 4.21 -66.24
C ALA A 196 4.26 3.29 -66.49
N GLU A 197 4.13 2.31 -67.41
CA GLU A 197 5.16 2.01 -68.43
C GLU A 197 4.61 0.98 -69.40
N ALA A 198 4.25 1.52 -70.59
CA ALA A 198 4.19 0.77 -71.84
C ALA A 198 5.46 1.02 -72.66
#